data_7570d992f5b0f4a25e1662109bf04432
#
_entry.id   7570d992f5b0f4a25e1662109bf04432
#
_cell.length_a   1.000
_cell.length_b   1.000
_cell.length_c   1.000
_cell.angle_alpha   90.00
_cell.angle_beta   90.00
_cell.angle_gamma   90.00
#
_symmetry.space_group_name_H-M   'P 1'
#
loop_
_entity.id
_entity.type
_entity.pdbx_description
1 polymer ?
#
loop_
_entity_poly.entity_id
_entity_poly.type
_entity_poly.pdbx_seq_one_letter_code
_entity_poly.pdbx_strand_id
1 'polypeptide(L)'
;MVIATRNSFISLILISSLFCTTLLAKSSHPISDAQVRKNKLQCYADIDRGLWGWSCKSTMIARENCALRCLSPACYELIYESDPLEEGEKDFIRSQEYKYCMHKLSMGESLEGVKGAFSN
;
A
#
# COMPACT_ATOMS: atom_id res chain seq x y z
N MET A 1 -35.98 -36.98 17.45
CA MET A 1 -36.07 -35.54 17.28
C MET A 1 -34.84 -34.79 17.84
N VAL A 2 -34.31 -35.23 18.98
CA VAL A 2 -33.12 -34.60 19.58
C VAL A 2 -31.86 -34.76 18.71
N ILE A 3 -31.74 -35.83 17.93
CA ILE A 3 -30.61 -36.15 17.06
C ILE A 3 -30.51 -35.18 15.87
N ALA A 4 -31.66 -34.76 15.31
CA ALA A 4 -31.68 -33.81 14.16
C ALA A 4 -31.19 -32.41 14.58
N THR A 5 -31.44 -31.96 15.80
CA THR A 5 -31.01 -30.67 16.32
C THR A 5 -29.50 -30.64 16.57
N ARG A 6 -28.95 -31.75 17.05
CA ARG A 6 -27.49 -31.87 17.26
C ARG A 6 -26.69 -31.79 15.96
N ASN A 7 -27.16 -32.45 14.91
CA ASN A 7 -26.51 -32.46 13.62
C ASN A 7 -26.52 -31.06 13.00
N SER A 8 -27.56 -30.28 13.20
CA SER A 8 -27.69 -28.93 12.72
C SER A 8 -26.65 -27.99 13.37
N PHE A 9 -26.44 -28.12 14.67
CA PHE A 9 -25.45 -27.34 15.42
C PHE A 9 -24.02 -27.67 14.98
N ILE A 10 -23.68 -28.93 14.81
CA ILE A 10 -22.35 -29.37 14.36
C ILE A 10 -22.05 -28.83 12.97
N SER A 11 -23.03 -28.82 12.07
CA SER A 11 -22.89 -28.29 10.72
C SER A 11 -22.58 -26.78 10.73
N LEU A 12 -23.25 -26.01 11.55
CA LEU A 12 -23.02 -24.57 11.69
C LEU A 12 -21.63 -24.24 12.24
N ILE A 13 -21.16 -25.02 13.22
CA ILE A 13 -19.82 -24.83 13.80
C ILE A 13 -18.72 -25.11 12.77
N LEU A 14 -18.88 -26.17 11.96
CA LEU A 14 -17.93 -26.52 10.91
C LEU A 14 -17.84 -25.44 9.83
N ILE A 15 -18.96 -24.87 9.41
CA ILE A 15 -19.01 -23.79 8.41
C ILE A 15 -18.31 -22.53 8.95
N SER A 16 -18.53 -22.19 10.22
CA SER A 16 -17.89 -21.05 10.87
C SER A 16 -16.37 -21.21 10.94
N SER A 17 -15.88 -22.41 11.25
CA SER A 17 -14.45 -22.72 11.32
C SER A 17 -13.77 -22.59 9.97
N LEU A 18 -14.41 -23.06 8.90
CA LEU A 18 -13.91 -22.96 7.54
C LEU A 18 -13.80 -21.50 7.08
N PHE A 19 -14.77 -20.67 7.47
CA PHE A 19 -14.77 -19.25 7.14
C PHE A 19 -13.61 -18.51 7.80
N CYS A 20 -13.33 -18.77 9.08
CA CYS A 20 -12.20 -18.20 9.79
C CYS A 20 -10.85 -18.59 9.19
N THR A 21 -10.71 -19.85 8.75
CA THR A 21 -9.49 -20.34 8.11
C THR A 21 -9.21 -19.64 6.79
N THR A 22 -10.26 -19.34 6.02
CA THR A 22 -10.12 -18.62 4.73
C THR A 22 -9.65 -17.19 4.90
N LEU A 23 -10.07 -16.50 5.97
CA LEU A 23 -9.65 -15.16 6.29
C LEU A 23 -8.18 -15.10 6.71
N LEU A 24 -7.71 -16.09 7.45
CA LEU A 24 -6.31 -16.19 7.87
C LEU A 24 -5.36 -16.54 6.72
N ALA A 25 -5.86 -17.20 5.67
CA ALA A 25 -5.08 -17.56 4.50
C ALA A 25 -4.77 -16.38 3.56
N LYS A 26 -5.37 -15.20 3.80
CA LYS A 26 -5.05 -13.95 3.09
C LYS A 26 -3.91 -13.19 3.74
N SER A 27 -2.92 -13.88 4.27
CA SER A 27 -1.73 -13.23 4.82
C SER A 27 -0.91 -12.58 3.72
N SER A 28 -0.29 -11.47 4.07
CA SER A 28 0.42 -10.52 3.24
C SER A 28 1.28 -11.14 2.14
N HIS A 29 0.98 -10.77 0.89
CA HIS A 29 1.85 -11.00 -0.25
C HIS A 29 2.65 -9.74 -0.55
N PRO A 30 3.93 -9.85 -0.95
CA PRO A 30 4.69 -8.69 -1.36
C PRO A 30 4.04 -8.03 -2.57
N ILE A 31 3.99 -6.71 -2.56
CA ILE A 31 3.40 -5.95 -3.65
C ILE A 31 4.24 -6.13 -4.93
N SER A 32 3.58 -6.42 -6.04
CA SER A 32 4.26 -6.59 -7.33
C SER A 32 4.44 -5.25 -8.04
N ASP A 33 5.37 -5.19 -9.00
CA ASP A 33 5.56 -4.00 -9.83
C ASP A 33 4.29 -3.66 -10.62
N ALA A 34 3.57 -4.66 -11.10
CA ALA A 34 2.30 -4.47 -11.80
C ALA A 34 1.25 -3.80 -10.89
N GLN A 35 1.18 -4.22 -9.63
CA GLN A 35 0.27 -3.65 -8.64
C GLN A 35 0.66 -2.20 -8.33
N VAL A 36 1.94 -1.92 -8.19
CA VAL A 36 2.45 -0.56 -7.97
C VAL A 36 2.06 0.36 -9.12
N ARG A 37 2.27 -0.08 -10.36
CA ARG A 37 1.90 0.70 -11.55
C ARG A 37 0.40 0.98 -11.60
N LYS A 38 -0.43 -0.03 -11.32
CA LYS A 38 -1.88 0.10 -11.30
C LYS A 38 -2.32 1.12 -10.24
N ASN A 39 -1.76 1.00 -9.04
CA ASN A 39 -2.08 1.89 -7.93
C ASN A 39 -1.63 3.34 -8.22
N LYS A 40 -0.47 3.51 -8.85
CA LYS A 40 0.04 4.83 -9.23
C LYS A 40 -0.84 5.50 -10.29
N LEU A 41 -1.31 4.73 -11.27
CA LEU A 41 -2.25 5.24 -12.27
C LEU A 41 -3.56 5.68 -11.63
N GLN A 42 -4.04 4.94 -10.62
CA GLN A 42 -5.23 5.34 -9.87
C GLN A 42 -4.99 6.63 -9.11
N CYS A 43 -3.80 6.79 -8.51
CA CYS A 43 -3.43 8.04 -7.84
C CYS A 43 -3.43 9.23 -8.80
N TYR A 44 -2.89 9.07 -10.00
CA TYR A 44 -2.93 10.11 -11.03
C TYR A 44 -4.37 10.48 -11.40
N ALA A 45 -5.22 9.49 -11.58
CA ALA A 45 -6.63 9.72 -11.91
C ALA A 45 -7.34 10.50 -10.80
N ASP A 46 -7.09 10.15 -9.55
CA ASP A 46 -7.68 10.82 -8.39
C ASP A 46 -7.19 12.28 -8.29
N ILE A 47 -5.91 12.52 -8.54
CA ILE A 47 -5.33 13.87 -8.55
C ILE A 47 -5.98 14.70 -9.68
N ASP A 48 -6.06 14.13 -10.87
CA ASP A 48 -6.61 14.81 -12.04
C ASP A 48 -8.08 15.17 -11.87
N ARG A 49 -8.83 14.38 -11.08
CA ARG A 49 -10.21 14.67 -10.72
C ARG A 49 -10.36 15.68 -9.58
N GLY A 50 -9.27 16.15 -9.02
CA GLY A 50 -9.25 17.15 -7.97
C GLY A 50 -9.39 16.62 -6.54
N LEU A 51 -9.37 15.32 -6.33
CA LEU A 51 -9.53 14.72 -5.00
C LEU A 51 -8.40 15.08 -4.04
N TRP A 52 -7.23 15.45 -4.56
CA TRP A 52 -6.05 15.82 -3.80
C TRP A 52 -5.83 17.33 -3.69
N GLY A 53 -6.79 18.12 -4.18
CA GLY A 53 -6.72 19.56 -4.13
C GLY A 53 -6.08 20.18 -5.38
N TRP A 54 -6.25 21.49 -5.53
CA TRP A 54 -5.82 22.22 -6.71
C TRP A 54 -4.30 22.25 -6.86
N SER A 55 -3.57 22.37 -5.74
CA SER A 55 -2.11 22.47 -5.76
C SER A 55 -1.44 21.25 -6.38
N CYS A 56 -2.01 20.06 -6.21
CA CYS A 56 -1.49 18.82 -6.81
C CYS A 56 -1.64 18.79 -8.33
N LYS A 57 -2.51 19.62 -8.89
CA LYS A 57 -2.75 19.73 -10.34
C LYS A 57 -1.98 20.88 -10.97
N SER A 58 -1.36 21.75 -10.18
CA SER A 58 -0.80 23.02 -10.63
C SER A 58 0.39 22.86 -11.59
N THR A 59 1.22 21.84 -11.37
CA THR A 59 2.38 21.55 -12.24
C THR A 59 2.56 20.04 -12.36
N MET A 60 3.36 19.60 -13.32
CA MET A 60 3.66 18.17 -13.47
C MET A 60 4.42 17.63 -12.28
N ILE A 61 5.32 18.41 -11.70
CA ILE A 61 6.10 17.96 -10.55
C ILE A 61 5.24 17.91 -9.27
N ALA A 62 4.32 18.85 -9.10
CA ALA A 62 3.36 18.80 -8.00
C ALA A 62 2.49 17.55 -8.10
N ARG A 63 2.04 17.22 -9.31
CA ARG A 63 1.28 16.00 -9.58
C ARG A 63 2.06 14.75 -9.22
N GLU A 64 3.34 14.70 -9.59
CA GLU A 64 4.21 13.55 -9.29
C GLU A 64 4.44 13.40 -7.77
N ASN A 65 4.77 14.49 -7.08
CA ASN A 65 4.95 14.47 -5.62
C ASN A 65 3.66 14.02 -4.91
N CYS A 66 2.51 14.51 -5.35
CA CYS A 66 1.22 14.11 -4.79
C CYS A 66 0.91 12.65 -5.09
N ALA A 67 1.27 12.15 -6.28
CA ALA A 67 1.09 10.75 -6.65
C ALA A 67 1.93 9.82 -5.77
N LEU A 68 3.16 10.20 -5.47
CA LEU A 68 4.02 9.43 -4.57
C LEU A 68 3.45 9.41 -3.15
N ARG A 69 2.91 10.54 -2.68
CA ARG A 69 2.24 10.60 -1.37
C ARG A 69 0.97 9.75 -1.35
N CYS A 70 0.22 9.75 -2.42
CA CYS A 70 -0.99 8.93 -2.58
C CYS A 70 -0.67 7.44 -2.59
N LEU A 71 0.37 7.06 -3.32
CA LEU A 71 0.74 5.66 -3.52
C LEU A 71 1.16 4.98 -2.21
N SER A 72 2.00 5.64 -1.44
CA SER A 72 2.40 5.16 -0.11
C SER A 72 2.75 6.35 0.77
N PRO A 73 1.81 6.81 1.59
CA PRO A 73 2.06 7.95 2.48
C PRO A 73 3.26 7.76 3.40
N ALA A 74 3.41 6.58 3.98
CA ALA A 74 4.51 6.28 4.90
C ALA A 74 5.88 6.31 4.20
N CYS A 75 5.97 5.72 3.01
CA CYS A 75 7.22 5.72 2.24
C CYS A 75 7.55 7.10 1.69
N TYR A 76 6.54 7.87 1.30
CA TYR A 76 6.72 9.25 0.88
C TYR A 76 7.30 10.10 2.02
N GLU A 77 6.71 10.01 3.19
CA GLU A 77 7.18 10.73 4.38
C GLU A 77 8.63 10.39 4.71
N LEU A 78 8.99 9.12 4.62
CA LEU A 78 10.33 8.66 4.92
C LEU A 78 11.38 9.15 3.92
N ILE A 79 11.05 9.19 2.65
CA ILE A 79 12.04 9.34 1.57
C ILE A 79 12.00 10.72 0.90
N TYR A 80 10.82 11.30 0.70
CA TYR A 80 10.65 12.50 -0.11
C TYR A 80 10.18 13.73 0.64
N GLU A 81 9.48 13.59 1.75
CA GLU A 81 8.78 14.71 2.39
C GLU A 81 9.71 15.87 2.77
N SER A 82 10.89 15.56 3.28
CA SER A 82 11.86 16.60 3.68
C SER A 82 12.53 17.28 2.48
N ASP A 83 12.49 16.63 1.31
CA ASP A 83 13.10 17.15 0.10
C ASP A 83 12.29 16.64 -1.12
N PRO A 84 11.11 17.23 -1.39
CA PRO A 84 10.29 16.80 -2.51
C PRO A 84 11.02 16.94 -3.85
N LEU A 85 10.60 16.15 -4.83
CA LEU A 85 11.17 16.22 -6.18
C LEU A 85 11.00 17.60 -6.78
N GLU A 86 12.05 18.10 -7.40
CA GLU A 86 12.06 19.37 -8.13
C GLU A 86 11.83 19.13 -9.62
N GLU A 87 11.40 20.17 -10.32
CA GLU A 87 11.12 20.08 -11.75
C GLU A 87 12.36 19.63 -12.52
N GLY A 88 12.20 18.59 -13.36
CA GLY A 88 13.29 18.00 -14.13
C GLY A 88 14.19 17.05 -13.37
N GLU A 89 13.96 16.87 -12.07
CA GLU A 89 14.78 15.97 -11.25
C GLU A 89 14.46 14.51 -11.56
N LYS A 90 15.51 13.70 -11.76
CA LYS A 90 15.42 12.25 -11.89
C LYS A 90 16.32 11.63 -10.83
N ASP A 91 15.71 11.13 -9.77
CA ASP A 91 16.41 10.52 -8.64
C ASP A 91 16.18 9.03 -8.61
N PHE A 92 17.07 8.28 -9.27
CA PHE A 92 16.96 6.83 -9.33
C PHE A 92 17.23 6.16 -7.99
N ILE A 93 18.07 6.75 -7.15
CA ILE A 93 18.42 6.20 -5.84
C ILE A 93 17.19 6.23 -4.94
N ARG A 94 16.54 7.39 -4.80
CA ARG A 94 15.33 7.51 -3.97
C ARG A 94 14.17 6.71 -4.56
N SER A 95 14.10 6.59 -5.87
CA SER A 95 13.10 5.75 -6.52
C SER A 95 13.25 4.29 -6.11
N GLN A 96 14.47 3.77 -6.03
CA GLN A 96 14.74 2.41 -5.58
C GLN A 96 14.45 2.25 -4.09
N GLU A 97 14.83 3.23 -3.28
CA GLU A 97 14.52 3.24 -1.85
C GLU A 97 13.01 3.23 -1.59
N TYR A 98 12.27 3.98 -2.38
CA TYR A 98 10.80 4.04 -2.30
C TYR A 98 10.17 2.69 -2.64
N LYS A 99 10.63 2.04 -3.70
CA LYS A 99 10.18 0.69 -4.05
C LYS A 99 10.49 -0.32 -2.96
N TYR A 100 11.69 -0.26 -2.42
CA TYR A 100 12.11 -1.11 -1.31
C TYR A 100 11.19 -0.91 -0.10
N CYS A 101 10.92 0.34 0.24
CA CYS A 101 10.02 0.70 1.34
C CYS A 101 8.64 0.08 1.14
N MET A 102 8.02 0.28 -0.02
CA MET A 102 6.70 -0.28 -0.33
C MET A 102 6.69 -1.81 -0.25
N HIS A 103 7.72 -2.44 -0.78
CA HIS A 103 7.84 -3.90 -0.79
C HIS A 103 7.91 -4.44 0.65
N LYS A 104 8.76 -3.85 1.48
CA LYS A 104 8.94 -4.29 2.87
C LYS A 104 7.67 -4.07 3.71
N LEU A 105 7.01 -2.93 3.55
CA LEU A 105 5.75 -2.68 4.25
C LEU A 105 4.66 -3.67 3.83
N SER A 106 4.60 -4.03 2.54
CA SER A 106 3.62 -5.00 2.04
C SER A 106 3.85 -6.41 2.60
N MET A 107 5.07 -6.70 3.03
CA MET A 107 5.41 -7.96 3.70
C MET A 107 5.15 -7.94 5.20
N GLY A 108 4.61 -6.84 5.74
CA GLY A 108 4.31 -6.70 7.15
C GLY A 108 5.47 -6.20 8.00
N GLU A 109 6.55 -5.76 7.39
CA GLU A 109 7.69 -5.18 8.12
C GLU A 109 7.32 -3.81 8.67
N SER A 110 7.87 -3.45 9.84
CA SER A 110 7.60 -2.15 10.45
C SER A 110 8.32 -1.03 9.72
N LEU A 111 7.75 0.18 9.78
CA LEU A 111 8.38 1.37 9.20
C LEU A 111 9.76 1.64 9.84
N GLU A 112 9.89 1.39 11.14
CA GLU A 112 11.17 1.54 11.85
C GLU A 112 12.23 0.57 11.32
N GLY A 113 11.85 -0.66 11.01
CA GLY A 113 12.74 -1.64 10.39
C GLY A 113 13.22 -1.19 9.01
N VAL A 114 12.31 -0.65 8.19
CA VAL A 114 12.63 -0.10 6.87
C VAL A 114 13.55 1.11 6.98
N LYS A 115 13.23 2.02 7.89
CA LYS A 115 14.03 3.22 8.18
C LYS A 115 15.46 2.87 8.57
N GLY A 116 15.63 1.85 9.40
CA GLY A 116 16.95 1.37 9.83
C GLY A 116 17.85 0.93 8.69
N ALA A 117 17.27 0.40 7.61
CA ALA A 117 18.02 -0.04 6.42
C ALA A 117 18.62 1.14 5.63
N PHE A 118 18.09 2.35 5.80
CA PHE A 118 18.57 3.56 5.13
C PHE A 118 19.53 4.39 5.98
N SER A 119 19.70 4.02 7.25
CA SER A 119 20.55 4.74 8.22
C SER A 119 21.98 4.21 8.17
N ASN A 120 22.78 4.69 7.26
CA ASN A 120 24.22 4.36 7.23
C ASN A 120 25.06 5.61 7.25
#